data_04f25d9788021773b0f8fb6e25d40669
#
_entry.id   04f25d9788021773b0f8fb6e25d40669
#
_cell.length_a   1.000
_cell.length_b   1.000
_cell.length_c   1.000
_cell.angle_alpha   90.00
_cell.angle_beta   90.00
_cell.angle_gamma   90.00
#
_symmetry.space_group_name_H-M   'P 1'
#
loop_
_entity.id
_entity.type
_entity.pdbx_description
1 polymer ?
#
loop_
_entity_poly.entity_id
_entity_poly.type
_entity_poly.pdbx_seq_one_letter_code
_entity_poly.pdbx_strand_id
1 'polypeptide(L)'
;MQPLLTIQDLSAGYGGKTVIRDISLTLMPGEILGVVGESGSGKTTLLKAVSEVKGLRTDVYTGTVTFDGEDLLHMDAEEKRKCQGEEIAYVFQHPGDSLNPTRKVRVQFYETILAHRRMEKKEMDELIASVFKRIGLTDVERILNAYPFELSGGMAQRVVIALAVLLHPKLILADEPTSALDTTVQKQVLEELLMLRDTLHTAMIVITHNIGVARYLADRVAVLYKGGIVEMGKTKEVLENPQHPYTKSLMAAVPKLAYGMEKEA
;
A
#
# COMPACT_ATOMS: atom_id res chain seq x y z
N MET A 1 0.42 23.46 1.19
CA MET A 1 0.41 22.24 2.02
C MET A 1 1.80 21.62 1.98
N GLN A 2 2.26 21.07 3.09
CA GLN A 2 3.53 20.34 3.13
C GLN A 2 3.29 18.88 2.70
N PRO A 3 4.26 18.24 2.02
CA PRO A 3 4.18 16.81 1.71
C PRO A 3 4.11 15.98 3.00
N LEU A 4 3.32 14.90 2.96
CA LEU A 4 3.27 13.91 4.03
C LEU A 4 4.52 13.01 4.01
N LEU A 5 4.96 12.62 2.82
CA LEU A 5 6.18 11.83 2.61
C LEU A 5 7.08 12.55 1.62
N THR A 6 8.36 12.66 1.95
CA THR A 6 9.41 13.15 1.05
C THR A 6 10.55 12.15 1.02
N ILE A 7 10.90 11.69 -0.14
CA ILE A 7 12.07 10.84 -0.39
C ILE A 7 13.04 11.64 -1.24
N GLN A 8 14.33 11.70 -0.82
CA GLN A 8 15.38 12.42 -1.54
C GLN A 8 16.60 11.52 -1.73
N ASP A 9 16.99 11.33 -2.99
CA ASP A 9 18.20 10.62 -3.43
C ASP A 9 18.40 9.24 -2.79
N LEU A 10 17.26 8.53 -2.55
CA LEU A 10 17.24 7.26 -1.86
C LEU A 10 17.83 6.16 -2.75
N SER A 11 18.89 5.51 -2.25
CA SER A 11 19.44 4.31 -2.85
C SER A 11 19.44 3.17 -1.83
N ALA A 12 18.88 2.04 -2.20
CA ALA A 12 18.71 0.90 -1.30
C ALA A 12 18.80 -0.45 -2.02
N GLY A 13 19.01 -1.51 -1.25
CA GLY A 13 19.14 -2.86 -1.80
C GLY A 13 19.36 -3.91 -0.73
N TYR A 14 20.13 -4.94 -1.04
CA TYR A 14 20.34 -6.09 -0.16
C TYR A 14 21.79 -6.58 -0.24
N GLY A 15 22.43 -6.77 0.93
CA GLY A 15 23.75 -7.37 1.01
C GLY A 15 24.82 -6.66 0.17
N GLY A 16 24.83 -5.34 0.16
CA GLY A 16 25.75 -4.51 -0.62
C GLY A 16 25.38 -4.35 -2.11
N LYS A 17 24.33 -5.01 -2.60
CA LYS A 17 23.84 -4.85 -3.98
C LYS A 17 22.72 -3.84 -4.06
N THR A 18 22.97 -2.71 -4.70
CA THR A 18 21.96 -1.66 -4.94
C THR A 18 20.88 -2.15 -5.91
N VAL A 19 19.62 -2.02 -5.52
CA VAL A 19 18.44 -2.39 -6.33
C VAL A 19 17.72 -1.14 -6.81
N ILE A 20 17.54 -0.13 -5.94
CA ILE A 20 17.00 1.19 -6.32
C ILE A 20 18.07 2.26 -6.14
N ARG A 21 18.06 3.27 -7.00
CA ARG A 21 19.09 4.32 -7.06
C ARG A 21 18.46 5.69 -7.28
N ASP A 22 18.93 6.67 -6.50
CA ASP A 22 18.62 8.09 -6.67
C ASP A 22 17.12 8.37 -6.79
N ILE A 23 16.30 7.66 -5.98
CA ILE A 23 14.85 7.86 -5.97
C ILE A 23 14.53 9.12 -5.20
N SER A 24 13.86 10.06 -5.90
CA SER A 24 13.31 11.27 -5.29
C SER A 24 11.84 11.42 -5.66
N LEU A 25 10.97 11.55 -4.66
CA LEU A 25 9.54 11.77 -4.84
C LEU A 25 8.92 12.42 -3.60
N THR A 26 7.75 12.99 -3.79
CA THR A 26 6.90 13.52 -2.72
C THR A 26 5.51 12.94 -2.82
N LEU A 27 4.82 12.78 -1.68
CA LEU A 27 3.44 12.37 -1.58
C LEU A 27 2.68 13.36 -0.68
N MET A 28 1.55 13.85 -1.15
CA MET A 28 0.71 14.77 -0.40
C MET A 28 -0.28 13.99 0.49
N PRO A 29 -0.80 14.60 1.58
CA PRO A 29 -1.90 14.00 2.34
C PRO A 29 -3.09 13.69 1.44
N GLY A 30 -3.65 12.47 1.54
CA GLY A 30 -4.78 12.02 0.74
C GLY A 30 -4.48 11.74 -0.73
N GLU A 31 -3.21 11.83 -1.16
CA GLU A 31 -2.79 11.51 -2.53
C GLU A 31 -2.53 10.01 -2.69
N ILE A 32 -2.88 9.47 -3.86
CA ILE A 32 -2.51 8.11 -4.25
C ILE A 32 -1.45 8.18 -5.35
N LEU A 33 -0.25 7.69 -5.05
CA LEU A 33 0.84 7.52 -6.01
C LEU A 33 0.89 6.06 -6.48
N GLY A 34 0.63 5.83 -7.76
CA GLY A 34 0.85 4.53 -8.39
C GLY A 34 2.32 4.35 -8.78
N VAL A 35 2.96 3.26 -8.37
CA VAL A 35 4.31 2.89 -8.81
C VAL A 35 4.21 1.70 -9.75
N VAL A 36 4.53 1.92 -11.03
CA VAL A 36 4.41 0.92 -12.09
C VAL A 36 5.77 0.58 -12.70
N GLY A 37 5.88 -0.59 -13.30
CA GLY A 37 7.09 -1.08 -13.97
C GLY A 37 7.15 -2.59 -14.01
N GLU A 38 8.11 -3.15 -14.74
CA GLU A 38 8.29 -4.60 -14.87
C GLU A 38 8.63 -5.28 -13.53
N SER A 39 8.45 -6.60 -13.46
CA SER A 39 8.93 -7.40 -12.34
C SER A 39 10.45 -7.24 -12.20
N GLY A 40 10.93 -7.10 -10.95
CA GLY A 40 12.36 -6.87 -10.68
C GLY A 40 12.84 -5.42 -10.89
N SER A 41 11.98 -4.45 -11.23
CA SER A 41 12.41 -3.05 -11.38
C SER A 41 12.76 -2.34 -10.06
N GLY A 42 12.45 -2.95 -8.90
CA GLY A 42 12.76 -2.40 -7.57
C GLY A 42 11.56 -1.86 -6.80
N LYS A 43 10.32 -2.00 -7.30
CA LYS A 43 9.09 -1.44 -6.67
C LYS A 43 8.92 -1.87 -5.21
N THR A 44 8.95 -3.18 -4.95
CA THR A 44 8.84 -3.72 -3.58
C THR A 44 10.01 -3.26 -2.70
N THR A 45 11.22 -3.10 -3.27
CA THR A 45 12.38 -2.58 -2.54
C THR A 45 12.15 -1.13 -2.11
N LEU A 46 11.52 -0.31 -2.97
CA LEU A 46 11.14 1.05 -2.61
C LEU A 46 10.18 1.08 -1.41
N LEU A 47 9.09 0.29 -1.44
CA LEU A 47 8.17 0.25 -0.30
C LEU A 47 8.83 -0.26 0.97
N LYS A 48 9.68 -1.28 0.86
CA LYS A 48 10.42 -1.82 2.01
C LYS A 48 11.39 -0.80 2.61
N ALA A 49 12.07 -0.03 1.77
CA ALA A 49 12.98 1.02 2.23
C ALA A 49 12.25 2.16 2.95
N VAL A 50 10.99 2.46 2.55
CA VAL A 50 10.13 3.46 3.21
C VAL A 50 9.52 2.90 4.48
N SER A 51 9.06 1.64 4.47
CA SER A 51 8.31 1.06 5.59
C SER A 51 9.19 0.76 6.80
N GLU A 52 10.48 0.46 6.59
CA GLU A 52 11.40 -0.01 7.63
C GLU A 52 10.86 -1.16 8.52
N VAL A 53 9.87 -1.93 8.00
CA VAL A 53 9.22 -2.99 8.77
C VAL A 53 10.25 -4.04 9.18
N LYS A 54 10.26 -4.35 10.48
CA LYS A 54 11.14 -5.35 11.08
C LYS A 54 10.93 -6.71 10.42
N GLY A 55 11.99 -7.27 9.81
CA GLY A 55 11.92 -8.53 9.05
C GLY A 55 11.86 -8.35 7.51
N LEU A 56 11.56 -7.16 7.00
CA LEU A 56 11.64 -6.83 5.58
C LEU A 56 12.91 -6.03 5.23
N ARG A 57 13.97 -6.21 6.01
CA ARG A 57 15.19 -5.39 5.94
C ARG A 57 15.67 -5.17 4.52
N THR A 58 15.69 -3.90 4.16
CA THR A 58 16.36 -3.34 3.00
C THR A 58 17.53 -2.52 3.54
N ASP A 59 18.71 -2.67 2.96
CA ASP A 59 19.84 -1.82 3.32
C ASP A 59 19.68 -0.49 2.60
N VAL A 60 19.48 0.60 3.34
CA VAL A 60 19.51 1.96 2.78
C VAL A 60 20.96 2.42 2.76
N TYR A 61 21.45 2.80 1.59
CA TYR A 61 22.85 3.21 1.40
C TYR A 61 23.02 4.72 1.39
N THR A 62 22.07 5.45 0.77
CA THR A 62 22.08 6.92 0.68
C THR A 62 20.66 7.46 0.68
N GLY A 63 20.53 8.75 0.92
CA GLY A 63 19.27 9.49 0.83
C GLY A 63 18.55 9.63 2.16
N THR A 64 17.39 10.29 2.11
CA THR A 64 16.54 10.54 3.28
C THR A 64 15.09 10.14 2.98
N VAL A 65 14.37 9.75 4.02
CA VAL A 65 12.94 9.48 3.99
C VAL A 65 12.28 10.24 5.13
N THR A 66 11.64 11.36 4.81
CA THR A 66 10.94 12.20 5.77
C THR A 66 9.43 11.93 5.70
N PHE A 67 8.81 11.58 6.81
CA PHE A 67 7.39 11.35 6.96
C PHE A 67 6.83 12.27 8.05
N ASP A 68 5.82 13.05 7.70
CA ASP A 68 5.16 14.05 8.57
C ASP A 68 6.17 15.00 9.28
N GLY A 69 7.28 15.30 8.60
CA GLY A 69 8.36 16.15 9.09
C GLY A 69 9.48 15.43 9.84
N GLU A 70 9.38 14.13 10.08
CA GLU A 70 10.37 13.34 10.82
C GLU A 70 11.14 12.39 9.91
N ASP A 71 12.44 12.21 10.17
CA ASP A 71 13.30 11.30 9.39
C ASP A 71 13.13 9.85 9.84
N LEU A 72 12.42 9.06 9.03
CA LEU A 72 12.14 7.64 9.32
C LEU A 72 13.40 6.78 9.49
N LEU A 73 14.48 7.12 8.77
CA LEU A 73 15.70 6.31 8.79
C LEU A 73 16.46 6.44 10.12
N HIS A 74 16.32 7.59 10.78
CA HIS A 74 17.04 7.91 12.01
C HIS A 74 16.17 7.80 13.29
N MET A 75 14.90 7.45 13.17
CA MET A 75 14.05 7.16 14.32
C MET A 75 14.61 6.03 15.19
N ASP A 76 14.44 6.13 16.49
CA ASP A 76 14.75 5.03 17.39
C ASP A 76 13.75 3.86 17.27
N ALA A 77 14.02 2.75 17.96
CA ALA A 77 13.20 1.54 17.84
C ALA A 77 11.77 1.71 18.41
N GLU A 78 11.57 2.61 19.37
CA GLU A 78 10.26 2.87 19.97
C GLU A 78 9.44 3.81 19.07
N GLU A 79 10.06 4.84 18.54
CA GLU A 79 9.47 5.76 17.55
C GLU A 79 9.02 5.01 16.30
N LYS A 80 9.91 4.17 15.73
CA LYS A 80 9.59 3.29 14.60
C LYS A 80 8.40 2.38 14.91
N ARG A 81 8.35 1.79 16.10
CA ARG A 81 7.23 0.93 16.50
C ARG A 81 5.91 1.68 16.62
N LYS A 82 5.91 2.92 17.08
CA LYS A 82 4.71 3.77 17.12
C LYS A 82 4.27 4.15 15.71
N CYS A 83 5.21 4.54 14.87
CA CYS A 83 4.92 4.93 13.50
C CYS A 83 4.34 3.77 12.67
N GLN A 84 4.93 2.56 12.82
CA GLN A 84 4.47 1.35 12.14
C GLN A 84 3.15 0.86 12.74
N GLY A 85 2.10 0.79 11.92
CA GLY A 85 0.76 0.34 12.29
C GLY A 85 -0.20 1.47 12.68
N GLU A 86 0.26 2.49 13.43
CA GLU A 86 -0.59 3.67 13.73
C GLU A 86 -0.56 4.73 12.64
N GLU A 87 0.64 5.06 12.13
CA GLU A 87 0.83 6.15 11.17
C GLU A 87 1.07 5.62 9.75
N ILE A 88 1.82 4.52 9.64
CA ILE A 88 2.15 3.86 8.37
C ILE A 88 1.71 2.41 8.44
N ALA A 89 0.83 1.99 7.51
CA ALA A 89 0.42 0.60 7.35
C ALA A 89 1.00 -0.01 6.08
N TYR A 90 1.24 -1.32 6.11
CA TYR A 90 1.72 -2.08 4.95
C TYR A 90 0.70 -3.15 4.56
N VAL A 91 0.33 -3.18 3.28
CA VAL A 91 -0.51 -4.24 2.68
C VAL A 91 0.36 -5.07 1.75
N PHE A 92 0.57 -6.34 2.12
CA PHE A 92 1.40 -7.28 1.36
C PHE A 92 0.66 -7.82 0.13
N GLN A 93 1.41 -8.29 -0.85
CA GLN A 93 0.91 -8.87 -2.09
C GLN A 93 -0.03 -10.07 -1.87
N HIS A 94 0.28 -10.91 -0.88
CA HIS A 94 -0.52 -12.08 -0.55
C HIS A 94 -1.14 -11.96 0.86
N PRO A 95 -2.46 -12.08 1.00
CA PRO A 95 -3.13 -12.04 2.31
C PRO A 95 -2.58 -13.06 3.31
N GLY A 96 -2.16 -14.24 2.79
CA GLY A 96 -1.58 -15.30 3.61
C GLY A 96 -0.27 -14.90 4.30
N ASP A 97 0.46 -13.93 3.74
CA ASP A 97 1.72 -13.43 4.35
C ASP A 97 1.45 -12.46 5.51
N SER A 98 0.24 -11.90 5.58
CA SER A 98 -0.18 -10.92 6.59
C SER A 98 -0.92 -11.56 7.77
N LEU A 99 -1.62 -12.68 7.54
CA LEU A 99 -2.47 -13.30 8.55
C LEU A 99 -1.83 -14.58 9.09
N ASN A 100 -1.82 -14.73 10.42
CA ASN A 100 -1.40 -15.96 11.05
C ASN A 100 -2.48 -17.05 10.86
N PRO A 101 -2.21 -18.14 10.10
CA PRO A 101 -3.21 -19.14 9.78
C PRO A 101 -3.72 -19.94 10.98
N THR A 102 -2.97 -19.95 12.09
CA THR A 102 -3.31 -20.70 13.30
C THR A 102 -4.12 -19.89 14.31
N ARG A 103 -4.41 -18.63 14.02
CA ARG A 103 -5.18 -17.73 14.89
C ARG A 103 -6.44 -17.23 14.22
N LYS A 104 -7.53 -17.16 14.97
CA LYS A 104 -8.77 -16.54 14.49
C LYS A 104 -8.54 -15.07 14.15
N VAL A 105 -9.27 -14.57 13.17
CA VAL A 105 -9.21 -13.18 12.71
C VAL A 105 -9.38 -12.20 13.87
N ARG A 106 -10.37 -12.39 14.75
CA ARG A 106 -10.60 -11.54 15.94
C ARG A 106 -9.35 -11.36 16.79
N VAL A 107 -8.63 -12.45 17.03
CA VAL A 107 -7.44 -12.41 17.89
C VAL A 107 -6.37 -11.50 17.27
N GLN A 108 -6.19 -11.56 15.95
CA GLN A 108 -5.20 -10.76 15.26
C GLN A 108 -5.56 -9.27 15.27
N PHE A 109 -6.84 -8.91 15.13
CA PHE A 109 -7.31 -7.55 15.32
C PHE A 109 -7.04 -7.03 16.73
N TYR A 110 -7.36 -7.83 17.76
CA TYR A 110 -7.08 -7.45 19.15
C TYR A 110 -5.58 -7.26 19.41
N GLU A 111 -4.74 -8.16 18.90
CA GLU A 111 -3.29 -8.06 19.03
C GLU A 111 -2.76 -6.78 18.38
N THR A 112 -3.28 -6.41 17.21
CA THR A 112 -2.91 -5.16 16.52
C THR A 112 -3.30 -3.94 17.36
N ILE A 113 -4.52 -3.89 17.91
CA ILE A 113 -4.95 -2.78 18.77
C ILE A 113 -4.08 -2.69 20.02
N LEU A 114 -3.92 -3.82 20.72
CA LEU A 114 -3.22 -3.87 22.00
C LEU A 114 -1.70 -3.65 21.89
N ALA A 115 -1.13 -3.82 20.69
CA ALA A 115 0.26 -3.47 20.42
C ALA A 115 0.52 -1.95 20.49
N HIS A 116 -0.52 -1.15 20.29
CA HIS A 116 -0.41 0.31 20.22
C HIS A 116 -1.23 1.04 21.28
N ARG A 117 -2.42 0.51 21.63
CA ARG A 117 -3.38 1.17 22.52
C ARG A 117 -3.90 0.21 23.58
N ARG A 118 -4.08 0.71 24.80
CA ARG A 118 -4.85 -0.01 25.82
C ARG A 118 -6.33 0.26 25.57
N MET A 119 -7.12 -0.80 25.37
CA MET A 119 -8.54 -0.69 25.04
C MET A 119 -9.29 -1.88 25.62
N GLU A 120 -10.51 -1.68 26.10
CA GLU A 120 -11.36 -2.75 26.56
C GLU A 120 -11.94 -3.57 25.41
N LYS A 121 -12.29 -4.83 25.68
CA LYS A 121 -12.78 -5.75 24.65
C LYS A 121 -14.00 -5.21 23.89
N LYS A 122 -14.93 -4.55 24.58
CA LYS A 122 -16.13 -3.97 23.96
C LYS A 122 -15.77 -2.85 22.98
N GLU A 123 -14.86 -1.98 23.37
CA GLU A 123 -14.38 -0.87 22.52
C GLU A 123 -13.62 -1.41 21.30
N MET A 124 -12.81 -2.47 21.46
CA MET A 124 -12.15 -3.14 20.34
C MET A 124 -13.17 -3.72 19.35
N ASP A 125 -14.20 -4.40 19.83
CA ASP A 125 -15.25 -4.96 18.99
C ASP A 125 -16.01 -3.86 18.23
N GLU A 126 -16.32 -2.73 18.87
CA GLU A 126 -16.97 -1.57 18.24
C GLU A 126 -16.06 -0.93 17.16
N LEU A 127 -14.77 -0.77 17.43
CA LEU A 127 -13.79 -0.26 16.46
C LEU A 127 -13.70 -1.17 15.24
N ILE A 128 -13.55 -2.48 15.45
CA ILE A 128 -13.47 -3.47 14.36
C ILE A 128 -14.76 -3.45 13.53
N ALA A 129 -15.92 -3.46 14.18
CA ALA A 129 -17.21 -3.40 13.48
C ALA A 129 -17.35 -2.14 12.63
N SER A 130 -16.86 -0.98 13.13
CA SER A 130 -16.87 0.27 12.40
C SER A 130 -16.03 0.22 11.12
N VAL A 131 -14.83 -0.39 11.20
CA VAL A 131 -13.94 -0.58 10.05
C VAL A 131 -14.55 -1.55 9.04
N PHE A 132 -15.07 -2.69 9.49
CA PHE A 132 -15.72 -3.67 8.61
C PHE A 132 -16.91 -3.07 7.87
N LYS A 133 -17.72 -2.25 8.56
CA LYS A 133 -18.84 -1.53 7.93
C LYS A 133 -18.36 -0.57 6.83
N ARG A 134 -17.25 0.15 7.08
CA ARG A 134 -16.68 1.10 6.09
C ARG A 134 -16.23 0.41 4.81
N ILE A 135 -15.56 -0.74 4.92
CA ILE A 135 -15.11 -1.50 3.76
C ILE A 135 -16.16 -2.48 3.22
N GLY A 136 -17.43 -2.35 3.66
CA GLY A 136 -18.54 -3.15 3.17
C GLY A 136 -18.44 -4.64 3.49
N LEU A 137 -17.67 -5.05 4.51
CA LEU A 137 -17.68 -6.40 5.02
C LEU A 137 -18.93 -6.62 5.85
N THR A 138 -19.82 -7.44 5.35
CA THR A 138 -21.00 -7.95 6.07
C THR A 138 -20.63 -9.22 6.84
N ASP A 139 -21.48 -9.68 7.75
CA ASP A 139 -21.28 -10.91 8.50
C ASP A 139 -20.04 -10.90 9.41
N VAL A 140 -19.88 -9.76 10.11
CA VAL A 140 -18.72 -9.42 10.95
C VAL A 140 -18.38 -10.57 11.93
N GLU A 141 -19.37 -11.12 12.64
CA GLU A 141 -19.17 -12.17 13.65
C GLU A 141 -18.61 -13.45 13.05
N ARG A 142 -19.12 -13.86 11.89
CA ARG A 142 -18.61 -15.03 11.18
C ARG A 142 -17.15 -14.84 10.78
N ILE A 143 -16.83 -13.70 10.17
CA ILE A 143 -15.45 -13.40 9.72
C ILE A 143 -14.49 -13.35 10.91
N LEU A 144 -14.87 -12.68 11.99
CA LEU A 144 -14.02 -12.56 13.18
C LEU A 144 -13.79 -13.90 13.88
N ASN A 145 -14.72 -14.84 13.81
CA ASN A 145 -14.58 -16.17 14.40
C ASN A 145 -13.92 -17.21 13.47
N ALA A 146 -13.72 -16.87 12.20
CA ALA A 146 -13.05 -17.72 11.23
C ALA A 146 -11.52 -17.71 11.40
N TYR A 147 -10.88 -18.77 10.93
CA TYR A 147 -9.45 -18.79 10.66
C TYR A 147 -9.18 -18.28 9.24
N PRO A 148 -7.98 -17.71 8.95
CA PRO A 148 -7.66 -17.19 7.62
C PRO A 148 -7.91 -18.17 6.46
N PHE A 149 -7.64 -19.46 6.65
CA PHE A 149 -7.83 -20.48 5.63
C PHE A 149 -9.32 -20.82 5.35
N GLU A 150 -10.25 -20.37 6.19
CA GLU A 150 -11.70 -20.53 5.99
C GLU A 150 -12.30 -19.39 5.15
N LEU A 151 -11.49 -18.34 4.86
CA LEU A 151 -11.89 -17.19 4.06
C LEU A 151 -11.60 -17.42 2.57
N SER A 152 -12.46 -16.91 1.68
CA SER A 152 -12.08 -16.80 0.27
C SER A 152 -10.91 -15.82 0.09
N GLY A 153 -10.16 -15.92 -1.01
CA GLY A 153 -9.05 -15.02 -1.28
C GLY A 153 -9.43 -13.54 -1.21
N GLY A 154 -10.57 -13.18 -1.80
CA GLY A 154 -11.08 -11.80 -1.73
C GLY A 154 -11.49 -11.37 -0.31
N MET A 155 -12.10 -12.27 0.47
CA MET A 155 -12.41 -11.98 1.88
C MET A 155 -11.14 -11.82 2.71
N ALA A 156 -10.14 -12.68 2.53
CA ALA A 156 -8.86 -12.57 3.22
C ALA A 156 -8.16 -11.26 2.88
N GLN A 157 -8.16 -10.83 1.61
CA GLN A 157 -7.60 -9.55 1.17
C GLN A 157 -8.29 -8.36 1.85
N ARG A 158 -9.63 -8.37 1.89
CA ARG A 158 -10.40 -7.32 2.54
C ARG A 158 -10.20 -7.28 4.05
N VAL A 159 -10.03 -8.43 4.69
CA VAL A 159 -9.65 -8.53 6.12
C VAL A 159 -8.25 -7.93 6.36
N VAL A 160 -7.28 -8.19 5.47
CA VAL A 160 -5.94 -7.58 5.55
C VAL A 160 -6.01 -6.06 5.39
N ILE A 161 -6.82 -5.56 4.44
CA ILE A 161 -7.04 -4.11 4.28
C ILE A 161 -7.71 -3.54 5.54
N ALA A 162 -8.73 -4.23 6.10
CA ALA A 162 -9.36 -3.81 7.36
C ALA A 162 -8.35 -3.70 8.50
N LEU A 163 -7.45 -4.68 8.60
CA LEU A 163 -6.39 -4.70 9.61
C LEU A 163 -5.41 -3.53 9.40
N ALA A 164 -5.02 -3.27 8.15
CA ALA A 164 -4.12 -2.17 7.81
C ALA A 164 -4.70 -0.79 8.16
N VAL A 165 -6.01 -0.60 7.99
CA VAL A 165 -6.66 0.70 8.28
C VAL A 165 -7.26 0.81 9.68
N LEU A 166 -7.11 -0.22 10.51
CA LEU A 166 -7.75 -0.34 11.82
C LEU A 166 -7.43 0.83 12.76
N LEU A 167 -6.19 1.31 12.71
CA LEU A 167 -5.71 2.40 13.55
C LEU A 167 -5.72 3.77 12.84
N HIS A 168 -6.31 3.85 11.67
CA HIS A 168 -6.46 5.05 10.83
C HIS A 168 -5.11 5.65 10.40
N PRO A 169 -4.26 4.90 9.69
CA PRO A 169 -2.94 5.37 9.29
C PRO A 169 -3.03 6.56 8.33
N LYS A 170 -2.04 7.44 8.41
CA LYS A 170 -1.88 8.56 7.46
C LYS A 170 -1.36 8.07 6.10
N LEU A 171 -0.57 6.97 6.09
CA LEU A 171 0.04 6.40 4.89
C LEU A 171 -0.20 4.89 4.80
N ILE A 172 -0.65 4.43 3.63
CA ILE A 172 -0.70 3.01 3.29
C ILE A 172 0.32 2.72 2.19
N LEU A 173 1.19 1.74 2.43
CA LEU A 173 2.11 1.17 1.47
C LEU A 173 1.54 -0.15 0.98
N ALA A 174 1.01 -0.20 -0.24
CA ALA A 174 0.34 -1.38 -0.78
C ALA A 174 1.16 -2.02 -1.91
N ASP A 175 1.62 -3.24 -1.69
CA ASP A 175 2.38 -4.01 -2.68
C ASP A 175 1.44 -4.96 -3.41
N GLU A 176 1.08 -4.63 -4.64
CA GLU A 176 0.17 -5.38 -5.52
C GLU A 176 -1.14 -5.84 -4.83
N PRO A 177 -1.91 -4.95 -4.21
CA PRO A 177 -3.03 -5.32 -3.32
C PRO A 177 -4.18 -6.08 -4.01
N THR A 178 -4.15 -6.22 -5.33
CA THR A 178 -5.22 -6.86 -6.13
C THR A 178 -4.72 -7.93 -7.10
N SER A 179 -3.44 -8.32 -7.07
CA SER A 179 -2.83 -9.19 -8.09
C SER A 179 -3.38 -10.62 -8.13
N ALA A 180 -3.88 -11.12 -7.00
CA ALA A 180 -4.39 -12.49 -6.86
C ALA A 180 -5.93 -12.58 -6.91
N LEU A 181 -6.62 -11.50 -7.33
CA LEU A 181 -8.08 -11.41 -7.29
C LEU A 181 -8.68 -11.46 -8.71
N ASP A 182 -9.87 -12.04 -8.82
CA ASP A 182 -10.67 -11.91 -10.03
C ASP A 182 -11.10 -10.45 -10.27
N THR A 183 -11.51 -10.12 -11.48
CA THR A 183 -11.82 -8.74 -11.89
C THR A 183 -12.91 -8.07 -11.07
N THR A 184 -13.91 -8.84 -10.61
CA THR A 184 -15.03 -8.32 -9.82
C THR A 184 -14.58 -7.94 -8.43
N VAL A 185 -13.87 -8.84 -7.76
CA VAL A 185 -13.32 -8.61 -6.43
C VAL A 185 -12.21 -7.54 -6.48
N GLN A 186 -11.39 -7.52 -7.55
CA GLN A 186 -10.41 -6.48 -7.78
C GLN A 186 -11.06 -5.09 -7.79
N LYS A 187 -12.15 -4.90 -8.56
CA LYS A 187 -12.88 -3.63 -8.61
C LYS A 187 -13.38 -3.21 -7.22
N GLN A 188 -13.97 -4.14 -6.45
CA GLN A 188 -14.44 -3.87 -5.09
C GLN A 188 -13.31 -3.37 -4.17
N VAL A 189 -12.15 -4.04 -4.20
CA VAL A 189 -10.99 -3.62 -3.40
C VAL A 189 -10.48 -2.24 -3.81
N LEU A 190 -10.48 -1.92 -5.10
CA LEU A 190 -10.07 -0.59 -5.57
C LEU A 190 -11.05 0.51 -5.11
N GLU A 191 -12.36 0.24 -5.17
CA GLU A 191 -13.39 1.15 -4.65
C GLU A 191 -13.26 1.36 -3.13
N GLU A 192 -12.93 0.30 -2.38
CA GLU A 192 -12.64 0.37 -0.94
C GLU A 192 -11.42 1.27 -0.64
N LEU A 193 -10.33 1.11 -1.40
CA LEU A 193 -9.14 1.96 -1.25
C LEU A 193 -9.44 3.43 -1.56
N LEU A 194 -10.22 3.71 -2.60
CA LEU A 194 -10.67 5.08 -2.91
C LEU A 194 -11.54 5.64 -1.78
N MET A 195 -12.48 4.87 -1.27
CA MET A 195 -13.32 5.28 -0.15
C MET A 195 -12.51 5.57 1.11
N LEU A 196 -11.50 4.76 1.42
CA LEU A 196 -10.60 4.99 2.55
C LEU A 196 -9.80 6.29 2.38
N ARG A 197 -9.27 6.56 1.18
CA ARG A 197 -8.65 7.85 0.87
C ARG A 197 -9.60 9.01 1.14
N ASP A 198 -10.80 8.94 0.61
CA ASP A 198 -11.77 10.05 0.64
C ASP A 198 -12.34 10.29 2.05
N THR A 199 -12.51 9.22 2.85
CA THR A 199 -13.10 9.32 4.20
C THR A 199 -12.08 9.53 5.31
N LEU A 200 -10.87 9.02 5.17
CA LEU A 200 -9.81 9.10 6.18
C LEU A 200 -8.68 10.06 5.78
N HIS A 201 -8.70 10.59 4.54
CA HIS A 201 -7.60 11.36 3.96
C HIS A 201 -6.26 10.64 4.00
N THR A 202 -6.29 9.31 3.98
CA THR A 202 -5.09 8.47 3.98
C THR A 202 -4.38 8.57 2.64
N ALA A 203 -3.10 8.92 2.65
CA ALA A 203 -2.26 8.86 1.47
C ALA A 203 -1.83 7.42 1.17
N MET A 204 -1.56 7.09 -0.10
CA MET A 204 -1.20 5.73 -0.48
C MET A 204 -0.05 5.73 -1.49
N ILE A 205 0.89 4.79 -1.33
CA ILE A 205 1.75 4.35 -2.44
C ILE A 205 1.30 2.95 -2.84
N VAL A 206 0.83 2.80 -4.07
CA VAL A 206 0.31 1.52 -4.58
C VAL A 206 1.21 1.01 -5.69
N ILE A 207 1.89 -0.10 -5.43
CA ILE A 207 2.63 -0.83 -6.46
C ILE A 207 1.66 -1.69 -7.25
N THR A 208 1.77 -1.65 -8.57
CA THR A 208 1.05 -2.57 -9.43
C THR A 208 1.77 -2.75 -10.77
N HIS A 209 1.68 -3.93 -11.36
CA HIS A 209 2.06 -4.17 -12.74
C HIS A 209 0.86 -4.00 -13.69
N ASN A 210 -0.35 -3.85 -13.15
CA ASN A 210 -1.57 -3.63 -13.93
C ASN A 210 -1.82 -2.13 -14.13
N ILE A 211 -1.59 -1.65 -15.35
CA ILE A 211 -1.78 -0.23 -15.72
C ILE A 211 -3.25 0.21 -15.55
N GLY A 212 -4.22 -0.69 -15.75
CA GLY A 212 -5.63 -0.39 -15.50
C GLY A 212 -5.90 -0.04 -14.04
N VAL A 213 -5.26 -0.74 -13.09
CA VAL A 213 -5.32 -0.44 -11.66
C VAL A 213 -4.72 0.93 -11.36
N ALA A 214 -3.52 1.22 -11.90
CA ALA A 214 -2.88 2.52 -11.70
C ALA A 214 -3.73 3.66 -12.30
N ARG A 215 -4.31 3.47 -13.48
CA ARG A 215 -5.21 4.44 -14.13
C ARG A 215 -6.47 4.72 -13.30
N TYR A 216 -7.05 3.68 -12.71
CA TYR A 216 -8.29 3.79 -11.93
C TYR A 216 -8.07 4.46 -10.57
N LEU A 217 -6.96 4.13 -9.90
CA LEU A 217 -6.76 4.46 -8.49
C LEU A 217 -5.87 5.71 -8.29
N ALA A 218 -4.78 5.85 -9.07
CA ALA A 218 -3.73 6.80 -8.76
C ALA A 218 -4.00 8.22 -9.29
N ASP A 219 -3.66 9.21 -8.48
CA ASP A 219 -3.66 10.62 -8.88
C ASP A 219 -2.41 10.94 -9.71
N ARG A 220 -1.26 10.38 -9.29
CA ARG A 220 0.02 10.45 -10.01
C ARG A 220 0.61 9.05 -10.17
N VAL A 221 1.41 8.88 -11.21
CA VAL A 221 2.14 7.64 -11.49
C VAL A 221 3.63 7.92 -11.59
N ALA A 222 4.41 7.05 -10.93
CA ALA A 222 5.86 6.95 -11.10
C ALA A 222 6.19 5.64 -11.83
N VAL A 223 6.92 5.75 -12.93
CA VAL A 223 7.37 4.61 -13.73
C VAL A 223 8.78 4.23 -13.30
N LEU A 224 8.92 3.05 -12.71
CA LEU A 224 10.19 2.52 -12.20
C LEU A 224 10.82 1.55 -13.22
N TYR A 225 12.04 1.84 -13.62
CA TYR A 225 12.80 1.01 -14.56
C TYR A 225 14.25 0.85 -14.10
N LYS A 226 14.74 -0.40 -14.01
CA LYS A 226 16.13 -0.73 -13.60
C LYS A 226 16.58 0.00 -12.32
N GLY A 227 15.68 0.15 -11.37
CA GLY A 227 15.98 0.75 -10.07
C GLY A 227 15.84 2.27 -9.99
N GLY A 228 15.55 2.98 -11.09
CA GLY A 228 15.33 4.43 -11.12
C GLY A 228 13.91 4.81 -11.56
N ILE A 229 13.42 5.98 -11.12
CA ILE A 229 12.20 6.59 -11.67
C ILE A 229 12.58 7.26 -13.00
N VAL A 230 11.99 6.76 -14.10
CA VAL A 230 12.28 7.28 -15.45
C VAL A 230 11.24 8.28 -15.93
N GLU A 231 10.03 8.23 -15.37
CA GLU A 231 8.96 9.18 -15.66
C GLU A 231 8.01 9.26 -14.48
N MET A 232 7.55 10.47 -14.12
CA MET A 232 6.58 10.69 -13.06
C MET A 232 5.74 11.93 -13.36
N GLY A 233 4.44 11.83 -13.11
CA GLY A 233 3.51 12.94 -13.33
C GLY A 233 2.07 12.54 -13.03
N LYS A 234 1.11 13.39 -13.42
CA LYS A 234 -0.30 13.04 -13.30
C LYS A 234 -0.62 11.78 -14.10
N THR A 235 -1.45 10.91 -13.54
CA THR A 235 -1.77 9.61 -14.13
C THR A 235 -2.17 9.72 -15.60
N LYS A 236 -3.07 10.65 -15.94
CA LYS A 236 -3.52 10.86 -17.32
C LYS A 236 -2.36 11.26 -18.24
N GLU A 237 -1.48 12.16 -17.79
CA GLU A 237 -0.36 12.65 -18.61
C GLU A 237 0.64 11.53 -18.91
N VAL A 238 1.07 10.79 -17.87
CA VAL A 238 2.07 9.72 -18.01
C VAL A 238 1.53 8.52 -18.81
N LEU A 239 0.26 8.14 -18.60
CA LEU A 239 -0.29 6.93 -19.23
C LEU A 239 -0.85 7.17 -20.63
N GLU A 240 -1.29 8.40 -20.98
CA GLU A 240 -1.85 8.71 -22.30
C GLU A 240 -0.85 9.38 -23.22
N ASN A 241 0.13 10.12 -22.68
CA ASN A 241 1.15 10.82 -23.45
C ASN A 241 2.57 10.59 -22.88
N PRO A 242 3.01 9.32 -22.78
CA PRO A 242 4.31 8.97 -22.20
C PRO A 242 5.45 9.61 -22.99
N GLN A 243 6.45 10.14 -22.30
CA GLN A 243 7.60 10.78 -22.92
C GLN A 243 8.79 9.82 -22.99
N HIS A 244 9.06 9.08 -21.91
CA HIS A 244 10.20 8.17 -21.84
C HIS A 244 10.02 6.93 -22.73
N PRO A 245 11.03 6.49 -23.50
CA PRO A 245 10.93 5.32 -24.38
C PRO A 245 10.44 4.05 -23.71
N TYR A 246 10.88 3.79 -22.47
CA TYR A 246 10.42 2.64 -21.68
C TYR A 246 8.94 2.75 -21.32
N THR A 247 8.45 3.93 -20.91
CA THR A 247 7.03 4.14 -20.64
C THR A 247 6.18 3.90 -21.88
N LYS A 248 6.65 4.37 -23.03
CA LYS A 248 5.99 4.10 -24.33
C LYS A 248 5.88 2.61 -24.61
N SER A 249 6.97 1.86 -24.42
CA SER A 249 6.95 0.41 -24.62
C SER A 249 6.06 -0.31 -23.61
N LEU A 250 6.06 0.13 -22.33
CA LEU A 250 5.19 -0.42 -21.29
C LEU A 250 3.70 -0.19 -21.64
N MET A 251 3.34 1.01 -22.10
CA MET A 251 1.96 1.32 -22.52
C MET A 251 1.54 0.55 -23.78
N ALA A 252 2.45 0.35 -24.74
CA ALA A 252 2.18 -0.42 -25.95
C ALA A 252 1.94 -1.92 -25.67
N ALA A 253 2.51 -2.45 -24.58
CA ALA A 253 2.31 -3.84 -24.16
C ALA A 253 0.96 -4.10 -23.43
N VAL A 254 0.26 -3.03 -23.03
CA VAL A 254 -1.05 -3.15 -22.36
C VAL A 254 -2.12 -3.54 -23.40
N PRO A 255 -2.84 -4.67 -23.21
CA PRO A 255 -3.93 -5.03 -24.11
C PRO A 255 -5.01 -3.95 -24.14
N LYS A 256 -5.46 -3.53 -25.33
CA LYS A 256 -6.49 -2.48 -25.51
C LYS A 256 -7.83 -2.79 -24.81
N LEU A 257 -8.09 -4.05 -24.48
CA LEU A 257 -9.28 -4.51 -23.74
C LEU A 257 -9.26 -4.17 -22.23
N ALA A 258 -8.12 -3.76 -21.68
CA ALA A 258 -8.01 -3.34 -20.27
C ALA A 258 -8.57 -1.93 -19.99
N TYR A 259 -9.07 -1.23 -21.00
CA TYR A 259 -9.62 0.14 -20.88
C TYR A 259 -11.04 0.22 -20.29
N GLY A 260 -11.66 -0.90 -19.91
CA GLY A 260 -13.03 -0.95 -19.39
C GLY A 260 -13.26 -0.47 -17.94
N MET A 261 -12.22 0.00 -17.24
CA MET A 261 -12.38 0.63 -15.92
C MET A 261 -12.29 2.16 -16.07
N GLU A 262 -13.21 2.76 -16.82
CA GLU A 262 -13.38 4.22 -16.76
C GLU A 262 -14.21 4.56 -15.50
N LYS A 263 -13.77 5.60 -14.76
CA LYS A 263 -14.63 6.25 -13.76
C LYS A 263 -15.82 6.81 -14.54
N GLU A 264 -17.02 6.31 -14.27
CA GLU A 264 -18.23 7.03 -14.67
C GLU A 264 -18.17 8.41 -14.01
N ALA A 265 -18.23 9.45 -14.85
CA ALA A 265 -18.08 10.86 -14.47
C ALA A 265 -19.30 11.36 -13.66
#